data_95853a435cc94d60ff767a50313420f7
#
_entry.id   95853a435cc94d60ff767a50313420f7
#
_cell.length_a   1.000
_cell.length_b   1.000
_cell.length_c   1.000
_cell.angle_alpha   90.00
_cell.angle_beta   90.00
_cell.angle_gamma   90.00
#
_symmetry.space_group_name_H-M   'P 1'
#
loop_
_entity.id
_entity.type
_entity.pdbx_description
1 polymer ?
#
loop_
_entity_poly.entity_id
_entity_poly.type
_entity_poly.pdbx_seq_one_letter_code
_entity_poly.pdbx_strand_id
1 'polypeptide(L)'
;MPDVTYQLEPNLSGEEFIDCLVRSTLAERRPVDNREIISGMLKNADVIVSARSGDRLLVGVSRAITDYSYCTYLSDLAVDKAFQGLGIGRELIERTHEAAGLGTMLLLLSAPAAESYYPHIGMTQHRSAWFLPRR
;
A
#
# COMPACT_ATOMS: atom_id res chain seq x y z
N MET A 1 -11.71 14.04 13.90
CA MET A 1 -11.07 13.39 12.75
C MET A 1 -9.69 14.00 12.54
N PRO A 2 -8.65 13.20 12.47
CA PRO A 2 -7.36 13.75 12.13
C PRO A 2 -7.40 14.28 10.69
N ASP A 3 -6.67 15.34 10.48
CA ASP A 3 -6.56 15.96 9.17
C ASP A 3 -5.52 15.18 8.35
N VAL A 4 -5.99 14.42 7.36
CA VAL A 4 -5.13 13.59 6.53
C VAL A 4 -5.27 14.01 5.08
N THR A 5 -4.14 14.25 4.42
CA THR A 5 -4.10 14.57 3.00
C THR A 5 -3.51 13.41 2.22
N TYR A 6 -4.03 13.19 1.01
CA TYR A 6 -3.62 12.10 0.13
C TYR A 6 -3.03 12.68 -1.14
N GLN A 7 -1.96 12.07 -1.64
CA GLN A 7 -1.34 12.53 -2.88
C GLN A 7 -0.53 11.41 -3.53
N LEU A 8 -0.30 11.55 -4.84
CA LEU A 8 0.66 10.71 -5.53
C LEU A 8 2.06 11.19 -5.14
N GLU A 9 2.92 10.27 -4.72
CA GLU A 9 4.30 10.58 -4.36
C GLU A 9 5.28 9.62 -5.03
N PRO A 10 5.51 9.76 -6.34
CA PRO A 10 6.42 8.85 -7.05
C PRO A 10 7.86 8.90 -6.55
N ASN A 11 8.24 9.97 -5.86
CA ASN A 11 9.59 10.13 -5.32
C ASN A 11 9.65 9.98 -3.80
N LEU A 12 8.73 9.21 -3.22
CA LEU A 12 8.72 8.96 -1.79
C LEU A 12 10.07 8.40 -1.34
N SER A 13 10.62 8.94 -0.23
CA SER A 13 11.93 8.52 0.26
C SER A 13 11.86 7.13 0.89
N GLY A 14 12.95 6.37 0.77
CA GLY A 14 13.05 5.06 1.40
C GLY A 14 12.96 5.15 2.92
N GLU A 15 13.50 6.21 3.51
CA GLU A 15 13.46 6.40 4.96
C GLU A 15 12.04 6.56 5.47
N GLU A 16 11.23 7.42 4.84
CA GLU A 16 9.83 7.59 5.23
C GLU A 16 9.03 6.33 4.98
N PHE A 17 9.28 5.66 3.86
CA PHE A 17 8.60 4.41 3.53
C PHE A 17 8.85 3.34 4.59
N ILE A 18 10.13 3.10 4.92
CA ILE A 18 10.51 2.12 5.95
C ILE A 18 9.89 2.49 7.30
N ASP A 19 9.95 3.76 7.68
CA ASP A 19 9.39 4.21 8.94
C ASP A 19 7.89 3.93 9.04
N CYS A 20 7.15 4.20 7.97
CA CYS A 20 5.72 3.90 7.92
C CYS A 20 5.46 2.39 7.97
N LEU A 21 6.27 1.58 7.27
CA LEU A 21 6.14 0.13 7.33
C LEU A 21 6.36 -0.39 8.76
N VAL A 22 7.33 0.18 9.48
CA VAL A 22 7.58 -0.21 10.88
C VAL A 22 6.37 0.15 11.75
N ARG A 23 5.87 1.37 11.64
CA ARG A 23 4.74 1.82 12.47
C ARG A 23 3.45 1.09 12.17
N SER A 24 3.29 0.56 10.97
CA SER A 24 2.12 -0.24 10.58
C SER A 24 2.28 -1.72 10.92
N THR A 25 3.48 -2.18 11.26
CA THR A 25 3.92 -3.57 11.42
C THR A 25 4.13 -4.35 10.12
N LEU A 26 3.84 -3.77 8.97
CA LEU A 26 4.07 -4.45 7.69
C LEU A 26 5.56 -4.74 7.47
N ALA A 27 6.45 -4.00 8.14
CA ALA A 27 7.89 -4.23 8.09
C ALA A 27 8.30 -5.66 8.46
N GLU A 28 7.49 -6.34 9.27
CA GLU A 28 7.75 -7.73 9.65
C GLU A 28 7.67 -8.68 8.46
N ARG A 29 7.07 -8.24 7.36
CA ARG A 29 6.86 -9.02 6.14
C ARG A 29 7.49 -8.35 4.92
N ARG A 30 8.45 -7.44 5.13
CA ARG A 30 9.13 -6.71 4.06
C ARG A 30 10.62 -6.63 4.34
N PRO A 31 11.46 -6.53 3.29
CA PRO A 31 12.92 -6.54 3.45
C PRO A 31 13.46 -5.17 3.86
N VAL A 32 13.00 -4.63 4.99
CA VAL A 32 13.36 -3.27 5.43
C VAL A 32 14.83 -3.12 5.77
N ASP A 33 15.53 -4.24 6.04
CA ASP A 33 16.97 -4.23 6.31
C ASP A 33 17.83 -4.16 5.04
N ASN A 34 17.21 -4.33 3.88
CA ASN A 34 17.92 -4.30 2.61
C ASN A 34 17.53 -3.05 1.84
N ARG A 35 18.37 -2.02 1.97
CA ARG A 35 18.11 -0.71 1.34
C ARG A 35 18.05 -0.76 -0.17
N GLU A 36 18.82 -1.65 -0.78
CA GLU A 36 18.84 -1.81 -2.22
C GLU A 36 17.48 -2.33 -2.74
N ILE A 37 16.92 -3.32 -2.04
CA ILE A 37 15.61 -3.86 -2.42
C ILE A 37 14.53 -2.80 -2.21
N ILE A 38 14.54 -2.10 -1.07
CA ILE A 38 13.57 -1.04 -0.81
C ILE A 38 13.65 0.05 -1.88
N SER A 39 14.86 0.46 -2.25
CA SER A 39 15.06 1.45 -3.29
C SER A 39 14.48 0.98 -4.64
N GLY A 40 14.71 -0.29 -5.00
CA GLY A 40 14.17 -0.88 -6.21
C GLY A 40 12.65 -0.94 -6.20
N MET A 41 12.06 -1.28 -5.06
CA MET A 41 10.60 -1.30 -4.89
C MET A 41 9.99 0.06 -5.18
N LEU A 42 10.56 1.11 -4.63
CA LEU A 42 10.03 2.46 -4.81
C LEU A 42 10.30 3.01 -6.21
N LYS A 43 11.50 2.80 -6.71
CA LYS A 43 11.91 3.30 -8.02
C LYS A 43 11.07 2.69 -9.16
N ASN A 44 10.71 1.42 -9.04
CA ASN A 44 10.02 0.71 -10.11
C ASN A 44 8.51 0.59 -9.88
N ALA A 45 7.98 1.22 -8.86
CA ALA A 45 6.54 1.27 -8.65
C ALA A 45 5.90 2.17 -9.70
N ASP A 46 4.71 1.79 -10.15
CA ASP A 46 3.95 2.61 -11.09
C ASP A 46 3.09 3.63 -10.36
N VAL A 47 2.55 3.26 -9.21
CA VAL A 47 1.68 4.14 -8.42
C VAL A 47 2.10 4.07 -6.96
N ILE A 48 2.38 5.23 -6.36
CA ILE A 48 2.59 5.36 -4.92
C ILE A 48 1.66 6.46 -4.45
N VAL A 49 0.76 6.12 -3.52
CA VAL A 49 -0.14 7.09 -2.90
C VAL A 49 0.25 7.22 -1.44
N SER A 50 0.40 8.44 -0.96
CA SER A 50 0.70 8.72 0.43
C SER A 50 -0.49 9.31 1.15
N ALA A 51 -0.58 9.01 2.44
CA ALA A 51 -1.48 9.67 3.38
C ALA A 51 -0.62 10.35 4.43
N ARG A 52 -0.78 11.67 4.56
CA ARG A 52 0.01 12.46 5.49
C ARG A 52 -0.88 13.19 6.47
N SER A 53 -0.46 13.21 7.73
CA SER A 53 -1.16 13.97 8.78
C SER A 53 -0.92 15.47 8.61
N GLY A 54 -1.60 16.28 9.43
CA GLY A 54 -1.49 17.73 9.36
C GLY A 54 -0.07 18.25 9.54
N ASP A 55 0.77 17.54 10.30
CA ASP A 55 2.19 17.87 10.49
C ASP A 55 3.10 17.19 9.46
N ARG A 56 2.53 16.67 8.39
CA ARG A 56 3.23 16.05 7.25
C ARG A 56 3.87 14.70 7.55
N LEU A 57 3.56 14.07 8.66
CA LEU A 57 4.02 12.71 8.94
C LEU A 57 3.36 11.75 7.96
N LEU A 58 4.12 10.83 7.38
CA LEU A 58 3.58 9.78 6.54
C LEU A 58 2.89 8.75 7.41
N VAL A 59 1.57 8.73 7.38
CA VAL A 59 0.77 7.84 8.23
C VAL A 59 0.16 6.68 7.46
N GLY A 60 0.25 6.70 6.14
CA GLY A 60 -0.20 5.60 5.31
C GLY A 60 0.43 5.66 3.93
N VAL A 61 0.54 4.50 3.30
CA VAL A 61 1.12 4.41 1.97
C VAL A 61 0.57 3.20 1.24
N SER A 62 0.35 3.34 -0.06
CA SER A 62 0.10 2.22 -0.95
C SER A 62 1.09 2.27 -2.11
N ARG A 63 1.54 1.10 -2.55
CA ARG A 63 2.49 0.97 -3.65
C ARG A 63 2.01 -0.11 -4.59
N ALA A 64 1.85 0.21 -5.87
CA ALA A 64 1.26 -0.69 -6.86
C ALA A 64 2.06 -0.74 -8.15
N ILE A 65 1.95 -1.89 -8.82
CA ILE A 65 2.45 -2.14 -10.17
C ILE A 65 1.22 -2.29 -11.07
N THR A 66 1.21 -1.65 -12.23
CA THR A 66 0.04 -1.70 -13.11
C THR A 66 0.44 -1.54 -14.58
N ASP A 67 -0.37 -2.12 -15.48
CA ASP A 67 -0.25 -1.87 -16.92
C ASP A 67 -1.19 -0.75 -17.38
N TYR A 68 -1.94 -0.14 -16.46
CA TYR A 68 -2.92 0.91 -16.72
C TYR A 68 -4.05 0.50 -17.67
N SER A 69 -4.15 -0.78 -18.00
CA SER A 69 -5.11 -1.25 -19.01
C SER A 69 -5.97 -2.41 -18.53
N TYR A 70 -5.37 -3.36 -17.83
CA TYR A 70 -6.07 -4.59 -17.48
C TYR A 70 -5.92 -4.99 -16.02
N CYS A 71 -4.71 -4.91 -15.47
CA CYS A 71 -4.45 -5.42 -14.12
C CYS A 71 -3.57 -4.48 -13.29
N THR A 72 -3.83 -4.48 -12.00
CA THR A 72 -3.09 -3.70 -11.01
C THR A 72 -2.81 -4.60 -9.80
N TYR A 73 -1.55 -4.70 -9.42
CA TYR A 73 -1.17 -5.40 -8.21
C TYR A 73 -0.78 -4.40 -7.12
N LEU A 74 -1.60 -4.32 -6.10
CA LEU A 74 -1.33 -3.51 -4.91
C LEU A 74 -0.44 -4.33 -3.99
N SER A 75 0.86 -4.06 -4.04
CA SER A 75 1.85 -4.87 -3.34
C SER A 75 2.00 -4.49 -1.87
N ASP A 76 1.92 -3.21 -1.55
CA ASP A 76 2.04 -2.73 -0.17
C ASP A 76 0.90 -1.80 0.17
N LEU A 77 0.25 -2.07 1.30
CA LEU A 77 -0.73 -1.19 1.90
C LEU A 77 -0.42 -1.13 3.39
N ALA A 78 -0.01 0.03 3.87
CA ALA A 78 0.41 0.19 5.25
C ALA A 78 -0.23 1.43 5.85
N VAL A 79 -0.79 1.29 7.05
CA VAL A 79 -1.34 2.41 7.82
C VAL A 79 -0.76 2.35 9.22
N ASP A 80 -0.18 3.46 9.68
CA ASP A 80 0.33 3.61 11.04
C ASP A 80 -0.72 3.13 12.03
N LYS A 81 -0.32 2.29 12.98
CA LYS A 81 -1.23 1.73 13.99
C LYS A 81 -2.03 2.80 14.72
N ALA A 82 -1.42 3.95 14.98
CA ALA A 82 -2.09 5.05 15.67
C ALA A 82 -3.22 5.67 14.83
N PHE A 83 -3.26 5.39 13.54
CA PHE A 83 -4.22 5.96 12.59
C PHE A 83 -5.16 4.94 11.99
N GLN A 84 -5.14 3.70 12.46
CA GLN A 84 -6.04 2.66 11.96
C GLN A 84 -7.47 2.89 12.47
N GLY A 85 -8.44 2.35 11.73
CA GLY A 85 -9.85 2.51 12.08
C GLY A 85 -10.46 3.85 11.65
N LEU A 86 -9.75 4.64 10.85
CA LEU A 86 -10.17 5.97 10.40
C LEU A 86 -10.48 6.02 8.89
N GLY A 87 -10.46 4.87 8.21
CA GLY A 87 -10.75 4.80 6.77
C GLY A 87 -9.58 5.11 5.85
N ILE A 88 -8.37 5.28 6.38
CA ILE A 88 -7.20 5.63 5.57
C ILE A 88 -6.84 4.51 4.58
N GLY A 89 -6.85 3.26 5.02
CA GLY A 89 -6.54 2.14 4.14
C GLY A 89 -7.48 2.03 2.96
N ARG A 90 -8.77 2.22 3.21
CA ARG A 90 -9.79 2.20 2.16
C ARG A 90 -9.58 3.33 1.17
N GLU A 91 -9.31 4.53 1.66
CA GLU A 91 -9.07 5.69 0.81
C GLU A 91 -7.80 5.48 -0.04
N LEU A 92 -6.74 4.90 0.53
CA LEU A 92 -5.53 4.59 -0.22
C LEU A 92 -5.80 3.60 -1.36
N ILE A 93 -6.60 2.57 -1.10
CA ILE A 93 -6.98 1.60 -2.14
C ILE A 93 -7.75 2.28 -3.26
N GLU A 94 -8.74 3.09 -2.90
CA GLU A 94 -9.56 3.80 -3.89
C GLU A 94 -8.72 4.72 -4.77
N ARG A 95 -7.84 5.51 -4.17
CA ARG A 95 -6.97 6.43 -4.91
C ARG A 95 -5.95 5.70 -5.77
N THR A 96 -5.44 4.57 -5.29
CA THR A 96 -4.54 3.74 -6.08
C THR A 96 -5.26 3.19 -7.31
N HIS A 97 -6.47 2.67 -7.12
CA HIS A 97 -7.25 2.13 -8.22
C HIS A 97 -7.60 3.22 -9.25
N GLU A 98 -7.98 4.40 -8.78
CA GLU A 98 -8.25 5.52 -9.68
C GLU A 98 -7.00 5.92 -10.48
N ALA A 99 -5.85 6.00 -9.82
CA ALA A 99 -4.60 6.38 -10.48
C ALA A 99 -4.13 5.32 -11.50
N ALA A 100 -4.34 4.05 -11.20
CA ALA A 100 -4.00 2.95 -12.10
C ALA A 100 -5.02 2.80 -13.23
N GLY A 101 -6.25 3.23 -13.00
CA GLY A 101 -7.37 3.07 -13.92
C GLY A 101 -8.40 2.14 -13.35
N LEU A 102 -9.64 2.62 -13.22
CA LEU A 102 -10.74 1.82 -12.69
C LEU A 102 -11.12 0.65 -13.60
N GLY A 103 -10.68 0.68 -14.85
CA GLY A 103 -10.86 -0.45 -15.77
C GLY A 103 -9.90 -1.60 -15.52
N THR A 104 -8.91 -1.42 -14.66
CA THR A 104 -8.02 -2.52 -14.26
C THR A 104 -8.62 -3.29 -13.08
N MET A 105 -8.32 -4.58 -12.99
CA MET A 105 -8.67 -5.36 -11.81
C MET A 105 -7.56 -5.14 -10.78
N LEU A 106 -7.92 -4.64 -9.59
CA LEU A 106 -6.95 -4.45 -8.53
C LEU A 106 -6.91 -5.69 -7.63
N LEU A 107 -5.73 -6.28 -7.51
CA LEU A 107 -5.47 -7.49 -6.76
C LEU A 107 -4.47 -7.21 -5.64
N LEU A 108 -4.65 -7.83 -4.49
CA LEU A 108 -3.67 -7.76 -3.40
C LEU A 108 -3.61 -9.09 -2.67
N LEU A 109 -2.51 -9.31 -1.96
CA LEU A 109 -2.34 -10.44 -1.06
C LEU A 109 -2.32 -9.90 0.35
N SER A 110 -3.29 -10.31 1.17
CA SER A 110 -3.42 -9.78 2.53
C SER A 110 -2.40 -10.40 3.48
N ALA A 111 -1.89 -9.58 4.42
CA ALA A 111 -1.17 -10.13 5.57
C ALA A 111 -2.18 -10.91 6.44
N PRO A 112 -1.76 -11.99 7.12
CA PRO A 112 -2.68 -12.77 7.94
C PRO A 112 -3.46 -11.95 8.96
N ALA A 113 -2.82 -10.96 9.58
CA ALA A 113 -3.46 -10.10 10.57
C ALA A 113 -4.52 -9.16 9.98
N ALA A 114 -4.50 -8.95 8.66
CA ALA A 114 -5.43 -8.04 7.97
C ALA A 114 -6.49 -8.79 7.17
N GLU A 115 -6.55 -10.10 7.25
CA GLU A 115 -7.41 -10.92 6.40
C GLU A 115 -8.90 -10.55 6.52
N SER A 116 -9.36 -10.21 7.72
CA SER A 116 -10.75 -9.84 7.95
C SER A 116 -11.10 -8.42 7.52
N TYR A 117 -10.09 -7.59 7.26
CA TYR A 117 -10.29 -6.19 6.89
C TYR A 117 -10.91 -6.03 5.50
N TYR A 118 -10.41 -6.80 4.52
CA TYR A 118 -10.76 -6.58 3.12
C TYR A 118 -12.23 -6.88 2.78
N PRO A 119 -12.85 -7.96 3.28
CA PRO A 119 -14.29 -8.14 3.07
C PRO A 119 -15.10 -6.99 3.68
N HIS A 120 -14.63 -6.44 4.81
CA HIS A 120 -15.30 -5.35 5.50
C HIS A 120 -15.39 -4.09 4.65
N ILE A 121 -14.44 -3.84 3.77
CA ILE A 121 -14.45 -2.68 2.87
C ILE A 121 -14.94 -3.02 1.47
N GLY A 122 -15.55 -4.19 1.28
CA GLY A 122 -16.22 -4.55 0.03
C GLY A 122 -15.37 -5.29 -0.99
N MET A 123 -14.20 -5.78 -0.61
CA MET A 123 -13.37 -6.59 -1.51
C MET A 123 -13.78 -8.06 -1.45
N THR A 124 -13.68 -8.75 -2.58
CA THR A 124 -14.03 -10.17 -2.71
C THR A 124 -12.75 -11.00 -2.71
N GLN A 125 -12.73 -12.06 -1.92
CA GLN A 125 -11.59 -12.97 -1.89
C GLN A 125 -11.54 -13.78 -3.18
N HIS A 126 -10.36 -13.84 -3.81
CA HIS A 126 -10.15 -14.64 -5.01
C HIS A 126 -9.42 -15.92 -4.63
N ARG A 127 -10.04 -17.07 -4.87
CA ARG A 127 -9.52 -18.37 -4.43
C ARG A 127 -8.42 -18.94 -5.32
N SER A 128 -8.20 -18.37 -6.49
CA SER A 128 -7.28 -18.92 -7.50
C SER A 128 -5.91 -18.23 -7.47
N ALA A 129 -5.53 -17.60 -6.35
CA ALA A 129 -4.22 -16.97 -6.26
C ALA A 129 -3.12 -18.01 -6.10
N TRP A 130 -2.11 -17.95 -6.96
CA TRP A 130 -0.96 -18.87 -6.96
C TRP A 130 0.30 -18.03 -7.02
N PHE A 131 1.34 -18.42 -6.29
CA PHE A 131 2.58 -17.67 -6.30
C PHE A 131 3.80 -18.58 -6.20
N LEU A 132 4.92 -18.08 -6.71
CA LEU A 132 6.23 -18.67 -6.50
C LEU A 132 6.95 -17.77 -5.51
N PRO A 133 7.39 -18.31 -4.36
CA PRO A 133 8.10 -17.47 -3.40
C PRO A 133 9.46 -17.03 -3.93
N ARG A 134 9.97 -15.93 -3.40
CA ARG A 134 11.33 -15.50 -3.70
C ARG A 134 12.32 -16.57 -3.25
N ARG A 135 13.42 -16.67 -3.98
CA ARG A 135 14.48 -17.64 -3.69
C ARG A 135 15.71 -16.97 -3.14
#